data_955658d442282cf68cc9f273dd65181e
#
_entry.id   955658d442282cf68cc9f273dd65181e
#
_cell.length_a   1.000
_cell.length_b   1.000
_cell.length_c   1.000
_cell.angle_alpha   90.00
_cell.angle_beta   90.00
_cell.angle_gamma   90.00
#
_symmetry.space_group_name_H-M   'P 1'
#
loop_
_entity.id
_entity.type
_entity.pdbx_description
1 polymer ?
#
loop_
_entity_poly.entity_id
_entity_poly.type
_entity_poly.pdbx_seq_one_letter_code
_entity_poly.pdbx_strand_id
1 'polypeptide(L)'
;MDFNVPDHFIDLGSVKTENIDFEEESDKLRNILDFAQKENDVQQYIKQNKKWFIPAALFRDYDFGHHSAYLVPEQSLGAEYKADYMLLGNNSIGHQIILVEFEDVNVDFKILTANSETASVRKGLTQIRDWKRWMDDHRIYFFDSCGLTEIGNSIPSWGIYYCLVVSRRNRMNEAANQL
;
A
#
# COMPACT_ATOMS: atom_id res chain seq x y z
N MET A 1 5.64 9.45 -24.37
CA MET A 1 6.86 9.96 -23.72
C MET A 1 7.24 8.93 -22.67
N ASP A 2 8.41 8.35 -22.81
CA ASP A 2 8.91 7.42 -21.80
C ASP A 2 9.34 8.28 -20.60
N PHE A 3 8.56 8.19 -19.53
CA PHE A 3 8.88 8.83 -18.27
C PHE A 3 10.05 8.07 -17.63
N ASN A 4 11.10 8.81 -17.26
CA ASN A 4 12.26 8.23 -16.60
C ASN A 4 11.97 8.07 -15.11
N VAL A 5 11.73 6.84 -14.70
CA VAL A 5 11.46 6.50 -13.30
C VAL A 5 12.77 6.48 -12.52
N PRO A 6 12.86 7.12 -11.33
CA PRO A 6 14.06 7.07 -10.50
C PRO A 6 14.50 5.64 -10.15
N ASP A 7 15.82 5.42 -10.03
CA ASP A 7 16.42 4.09 -9.80
C ASP A 7 15.93 3.35 -8.53
N HIS A 8 15.42 4.09 -7.56
CA HIS A 8 14.89 3.49 -6.33
C HIS A 8 13.49 2.90 -6.47
N PHE A 9 12.84 3.11 -7.61
CA PHE A 9 11.56 2.49 -7.93
C PHE A 9 11.79 1.06 -8.44
N ILE A 10 11.08 0.13 -7.86
CA ILE A 10 11.08 -1.27 -8.29
C ILE A 10 10.09 -1.40 -9.44
N ASP A 11 10.58 -1.71 -10.63
CA ASP A 11 9.74 -1.99 -11.79
C ASP A 11 9.06 -3.36 -11.61
N LEU A 12 7.74 -3.35 -11.42
CA LEU A 12 6.95 -4.57 -11.24
C LEU A 12 6.74 -5.34 -12.53
N GLY A 13 6.86 -4.67 -13.70
CA GLY A 13 6.83 -5.33 -15.00
C GLY A 13 8.06 -6.21 -15.24
N SER A 14 9.18 -5.87 -14.60
CA SER A 14 10.43 -6.66 -14.64
C SER A 14 10.43 -7.82 -13.64
N VAL A 15 9.49 -7.86 -12.68
CA VAL A 15 9.34 -8.96 -11.74
C VAL A 15 8.82 -10.18 -12.50
N LYS A 16 9.71 -11.14 -12.74
CA LYS A 16 9.36 -12.39 -13.45
C LYS A 16 8.41 -13.23 -12.61
N THR A 17 7.11 -13.07 -12.85
CA THR A 17 6.07 -13.87 -12.19
C THR A 17 5.98 -15.29 -12.73
N GLU A 18 6.56 -15.57 -13.90
CA GLU A 18 6.54 -16.87 -14.58
C GLU A 18 7.16 -18.02 -13.75
N ASN A 19 8.06 -17.69 -12.83
CA ASN A 19 8.73 -18.66 -11.95
C ASN A 19 8.18 -18.66 -10.52
N ILE A 20 7.06 -17.96 -10.26
CA ILE A 20 6.45 -17.93 -8.93
C ILE A 20 5.40 -19.03 -8.85
N ASP A 21 5.64 -20.02 -8.01
CA ASP A 21 4.59 -20.94 -7.58
C ASP A 21 3.68 -20.20 -6.59
N PHE A 22 2.58 -19.65 -7.12
CA PHE A 22 1.64 -18.87 -6.33
C PHE A 22 0.91 -19.71 -5.27
N GLU A 23 0.77 -21.01 -5.45
CA GLU A 23 0.17 -21.89 -4.43
C GLU A 23 1.13 -22.02 -3.24
N GLU A 24 2.39 -22.38 -3.50
CA GLU A 24 3.42 -22.45 -2.47
C GLU A 24 3.61 -21.09 -1.73
N GLU A 25 3.66 -20.00 -2.49
CA GLU A 25 3.83 -18.66 -1.91
C GLU A 25 2.61 -18.21 -1.09
N SER A 26 1.40 -18.58 -1.50
CA SER A 26 0.18 -18.32 -0.73
C SER A 26 0.17 -19.09 0.58
N ASP A 27 0.66 -20.33 0.59
CA ASP A 27 0.77 -21.12 1.82
C ASP A 27 1.84 -20.56 2.75
N LYS A 28 2.98 -20.11 2.22
CA LYS A 28 4.01 -19.42 3.01
C LYS A 28 3.46 -18.14 3.63
N LEU A 29 2.79 -17.30 2.83
CA LEU A 29 2.19 -16.07 3.31
C LEU A 29 1.12 -16.36 4.38
N ARG A 30 0.27 -17.37 4.18
CA ARG A 30 -0.74 -17.79 5.16
C ARG A 30 -0.07 -18.16 6.48
N ASN A 31 1.00 -18.94 6.45
CA ASN A 31 1.75 -19.30 7.66
C ASN A 31 2.33 -18.06 8.36
N ILE A 32 2.93 -17.13 7.62
CA ILE A 32 3.41 -15.87 8.19
C ILE A 32 2.27 -15.09 8.85
N LEU A 33 1.12 -14.96 8.17
CA LEU A 33 -0.05 -14.28 8.72
C LEU A 33 -0.61 -14.97 9.97
N ASP A 34 -0.59 -16.30 10.03
CA ASP A 34 -1.12 -17.06 11.17
C ASP A 34 -0.27 -16.89 12.43
N PHE A 35 1.03 -16.70 12.29
CA PHE A 35 1.98 -16.55 13.40
C PHE A 35 2.45 -15.12 13.65
N ALA A 36 2.08 -14.15 12.82
CA ALA A 36 2.44 -12.76 13.02
C ALA A 36 1.90 -12.23 14.36
N GLN A 37 2.79 -11.68 15.17
CA GLN A 37 2.48 -11.07 16.47
C GLN A 37 2.51 -9.56 16.41
N LYS A 38 3.15 -9.00 15.38
CA LYS A 38 3.35 -7.56 15.18
C LYS A 38 3.15 -7.23 13.71
N GLU A 39 2.70 -6.02 13.46
CA GLU A 39 2.64 -5.39 12.15
C GLU A 39 3.90 -5.65 11.30
N ASN A 40 5.07 -5.48 11.93
CA ASN A 40 6.36 -5.60 11.26
C ASN A 40 6.72 -7.03 10.79
N ASP A 41 6.10 -8.08 11.30
CA ASP A 41 6.44 -9.46 10.94
C ASP A 41 6.13 -9.74 9.46
N VAL A 42 4.98 -9.28 8.98
CA VAL A 42 4.56 -9.39 7.57
C VAL A 42 5.43 -8.51 6.68
N GLN A 43 5.71 -7.30 7.12
CA GLN A 43 6.55 -6.33 6.42
C GLN A 43 7.98 -6.87 6.22
N GLN A 44 8.58 -7.44 7.26
CA GLN A 44 9.91 -8.05 7.19
C GLN A 44 9.93 -9.22 6.20
N TYR A 45 8.91 -10.09 6.23
CA TYR A 45 8.81 -11.19 5.28
C TYR A 45 8.80 -10.67 3.83
N ILE A 46 7.99 -9.68 3.54
CA ILE A 46 7.89 -9.08 2.20
C ILE A 46 9.24 -8.48 1.78
N LYS A 47 9.85 -7.67 2.63
CA LYS A 47 11.09 -6.93 2.31
C LYS A 47 12.31 -7.85 2.18
N GLN A 48 12.52 -8.75 3.14
CA GLN A 48 13.68 -9.65 3.17
C GLN A 48 13.66 -10.65 2.01
N ASN A 49 12.48 -11.11 1.62
CA ASN A 49 12.32 -12.08 0.53
C ASN A 49 11.94 -11.44 -0.81
N LYS A 50 11.91 -10.09 -0.88
CA LYS A 50 11.54 -9.32 -2.09
C LYS A 50 10.19 -9.77 -2.68
N LYS A 51 9.22 -10.09 -1.82
CA LYS A 51 7.88 -10.55 -2.24
C LYS A 51 7.00 -9.37 -2.67
N TRP A 52 7.51 -8.56 -3.58
CA TRP A 52 6.87 -7.32 -4.05
C TRP A 52 5.51 -7.54 -4.72
N PHE A 53 5.25 -8.75 -5.21
CA PHE A 53 3.95 -9.12 -5.75
C PHE A 53 2.82 -9.07 -4.70
N ILE A 54 3.15 -9.16 -3.39
CA ILE A 54 2.15 -9.09 -2.31
C ILE A 54 1.55 -7.67 -2.24
N PRO A 55 2.30 -6.59 -1.99
CA PRO A 55 1.73 -5.24 -2.05
C PRO A 55 1.27 -4.87 -3.47
N ALA A 56 1.92 -5.37 -4.54
CA ALA A 56 1.50 -5.13 -5.91
C ALA A 56 0.11 -5.70 -6.23
N ALA A 57 -0.35 -6.72 -5.50
CA ALA A 57 -1.71 -7.28 -5.66
C ALA A 57 -2.81 -6.23 -5.41
N LEU A 58 -2.51 -5.15 -4.68
CA LEU A 58 -3.44 -4.04 -4.45
C LEU A 58 -3.85 -3.33 -5.74
N PHE A 59 -3.02 -3.34 -6.80
CA PHE A 59 -3.41 -2.78 -8.10
C PHE A 59 -4.69 -3.40 -8.66
N ARG A 60 -5.00 -4.64 -8.27
CA ARG A 60 -6.20 -5.35 -8.71
C ARG A 60 -7.50 -4.69 -8.26
N ASP A 61 -7.46 -3.96 -7.15
CA ASP A 61 -8.62 -3.27 -6.58
C ASP A 61 -8.77 -1.84 -7.15
N TYR A 62 -7.84 -1.43 -8.01
CA TYR A 62 -7.80 -0.13 -8.66
C TYR A 62 -7.65 -0.29 -10.16
N ASP A 63 -8.24 0.60 -10.94
CA ASP A 63 -8.26 0.50 -12.40
C ASP A 63 -7.06 1.20 -13.06
N PHE A 64 -5.84 0.90 -12.58
CA PHE A 64 -4.61 1.42 -13.18
C PHE A 64 -3.42 0.45 -12.96
N GLY A 65 -2.26 0.76 -13.56
CA GLY A 65 -1.05 -0.07 -13.45
C GLY A 65 -0.84 -1.08 -14.58
N HIS A 66 -1.75 -1.12 -15.58
CA HIS A 66 -1.61 -2.08 -16.68
C HIS A 66 -0.64 -1.64 -17.77
N HIS A 67 -0.33 -0.35 -17.90
CA HIS A 67 0.70 0.12 -18.85
C HIS A 67 2.08 0.13 -18.22
N SER A 68 2.17 0.55 -16.96
CA SER A 68 3.38 0.49 -16.14
C SER A 68 3.01 0.42 -14.67
N ALA A 69 3.80 -0.28 -13.88
CA ALA A 69 3.58 -0.46 -12.46
C ALA A 69 4.92 -0.48 -11.73
N TYR A 70 5.05 0.36 -10.72
CA TYR A 70 6.24 0.52 -9.90
C TYR A 70 5.88 0.48 -8.42
N LEU A 71 6.86 0.13 -7.59
CA LEU A 71 6.74 0.08 -6.15
C LEU A 71 7.94 0.74 -5.48
N VAL A 72 7.68 1.54 -4.45
CA VAL A 72 8.69 2.08 -3.55
C VAL A 72 8.36 1.64 -2.13
N PRO A 73 9.23 0.85 -1.47
CA PRO A 73 9.06 0.55 -0.06
C PRO A 73 9.49 1.75 0.79
N GLU A 74 8.82 1.95 1.92
CA GLU A 74 9.15 2.99 2.91
C GLU A 74 9.19 4.41 2.34
N GLN A 75 8.16 4.78 1.57
CA GLN A 75 8.07 6.09 0.96
C GLN A 75 7.86 7.19 2.01
N SER A 76 8.79 8.14 2.08
CA SER A 76 8.68 9.29 2.98
C SER A 76 7.66 10.31 2.47
N LEU A 77 6.88 10.88 3.39
CA LEU A 77 6.05 12.06 3.19
C LEU A 77 6.65 13.18 4.08
N GLY A 78 7.59 13.93 3.51
CA GLY A 78 8.43 14.88 4.25
C GLY A 78 9.30 14.18 5.30
N ALA A 79 9.50 14.86 6.42
CA ALA A 79 10.16 14.31 7.60
C ALA A 79 9.17 13.73 8.62
N GLU A 80 7.87 13.99 8.44
CA GLU A 80 6.82 13.72 9.43
C GLU A 80 6.26 12.32 9.33
N TYR A 81 6.10 11.80 8.10
CA TYR A 81 5.42 10.52 7.87
C TYR A 81 6.20 9.63 6.91
N LYS A 82 5.89 8.34 6.96
CA LYS A 82 6.41 7.34 6.05
C LYS A 82 5.32 6.32 5.75
N ALA A 83 5.03 6.11 4.47
CA ALA A 83 4.16 5.03 4.02
C ALA A 83 4.98 3.74 3.89
N ASP A 84 4.38 2.62 4.22
CA ASP A 84 5.04 1.32 4.06
C ASP A 84 5.38 1.03 2.61
N TYR A 85 4.47 1.40 1.71
CA TYR A 85 4.69 1.32 0.27
C TYR A 85 4.02 2.50 -0.44
N MET A 86 4.64 2.91 -1.54
CA MET A 86 3.99 3.67 -2.60
C MET A 86 3.93 2.81 -3.84
N LEU A 87 2.75 2.68 -4.42
CA LEU A 87 2.56 2.09 -5.74
C LEU A 87 2.31 3.21 -6.74
N LEU A 88 3.04 3.21 -7.84
CA LEU A 88 2.85 4.13 -8.95
C LEU A 88 2.48 3.32 -10.18
N GLY A 89 1.40 3.66 -10.82
CA GLY A 89 1.00 3.01 -12.06
C GLY A 89 0.35 3.98 -13.02
N ASN A 90 0.15 3.52 -14.24
CA ASN A 90 -0.55 4.30 -15.23
C ASN A 90 -1.56 3.46 -16.02
N ASN A 91 -2.56 4.15 -16.56
CA ASN A 91 -3.53 3.65 -17.51
C ASN A 91 -3.76 4.69 -18.63
N SER A 92 -4.79 4.53 -19.43
CA SER A 92 -5.13 5.47 -20.52
C SER A 92 -5.52 6.88 -20.02
N ILE A 93 -5.86 7.04 -18.74
CA ILE A 93 -6.22 8.34 -18.13
C ILE A 93 -4.96 9.07 -17.64
N GLY A 94 -3.90 8.35 -17.29
CA GLY A 94 -2.64 8.91 -16.80
C GLY A 94 -2.08 8.18 -15.59
N HIS A 95 -1.12 8.83 -14.93
CA HIS A 95 -0.46 8.27 -13.74
C HIS A 95 -1.32 8.45 -12.49
N GLN A 96 -1.23 7.47 -11.60
CA GLN A 96 -1.93 7.44 -10.32
C GLN A 96 -1.02 6.77 -9.28
N ILE A 97 -1.22 7.08 -8.01
CA ILE A 97 -0.48 6.47 -6.90
C ILE A 97 -1.40 5.91 -5.82
N ILE A 98 -0.90 4.89 -5.13
CA ILE A 98 -1.49 4.40 -3.88
C ILE A 98 -0.44 4.53 -2.78
N LEU A 99 -0.73 5.23 -1.71
CA LEU A 99 0.03 5.21 -0.48
C LEU A 99 -0.56 4.14 0.44
N VAL A 100 0.27 3.19 0.85
CA VAL A 100 -0.18 1.98 1.54
C VAL A 100 0.39 1.96 2.95
N GLU A 101 -0.48 1.71 3.92
CA GLU A 101 -0.16 1.42 5.31
C GLU A 101 -0.57 0.00 5.64
N PHE A 102 0.32 -0.73 6.28
CA PHE A 102 0.04 -2.04 6.89
C PHE A 102 -0.08 -1.87 8.40
N GLU A 103 -1.06 -2.51 8.98
CA GLU A 103 -1.26 -2.60 10.42
C GLU A 103 -1.41 -4.07 10.83
N ASP A 104 -1.61 -4.33 12.11
CA ASP A 104 -1.72 -5.68 12.65
C ASP A 104 -2.75 -6.54 11.91
N VAL A 105 -2.34 -7.71 11.47
CA VAL A 105 -3.18 -8.65 10.69
C VAL A 105 -4.05 -9.53 11.57
N ASN A 106 -3.66 -9.75 12.84
CA ASN A 106 -4.35 -10.66 13.77
C ASN A 106 -5.17 -9.91 14.83
N VAL A 107 -5.77 -8.80 14.48
CA VAL A 107 -6.67 -8.01 15.32
C VAL A 107 -8.10 -8.07 14.78
N ASP A 108 -9.07 -7.98 15.67
CA ASP A 108 -10.45 -7.79 15.25
C ASP A 108 -10.63 -6.38 14.67
N PHE A 109 -11.46 -6.26 13.64
CA PHE A 109 -11.69 -4.96 13.01
C PHE A 109 -12.49 -4.03 13.91
N LYS A 110 -13.51 -4.55 14.58
CA LYS A 110 -14.38 -3.81 15.51
C LYS A 110 -14.45 -4.44 16.89
N ILE A 111 -14.62 -3.61 17.90
CA ILE A 111 -14.94 -4.02 19.27
C ILE A 111 -16.44 -4.34 19.30
N LEU A 112 -16.80 -5.58 19.54
CA LEU A 112 -18.20 -6.05 19.52
C LEU A 112 -19.12 -5.28 20.49
N THR A 113 -18.62 -4.97 21.68
CA THR A 113 -19.41 -4.30 22.74
C THR A 113 -19.57 -2.81 22.54
N ALA A 114 -18.70 -2.17 21.77
CA ALA A 114 -18.67 -0.72 21.60
C ALA A 114 -19.04 -0.27 20.18
N ASN A 115 -19.23 -1.18 19.24
CA ASN A 115 -19.43 -0.91 17.82
C ASN A 115 -18.44 0.14 17.24
N SER A 116 -17.21 0.09 17.71
CA SER A 116 -16.13 1.00 17.31
C SER A 116 -14.93 0.18 16.82
N GLU A 117 -14.08 0.80 16.01
CA GLU A 117 -12.84 0.19 15.53
C GLU A 117 -11.90 -0.14 16.70
N THR A 118 -11.10 -1.19 16.53
CA THR A 118 -10.03 -1.53 17.47
C THR A 118 -8.90 -0.48 17.43
N ALA A 119 -7.99 -0.54 18.39
CA ALA A 119 -6.90 0.44 18.50
C ALA A 119 -6.01 0.47 17.25
N SER A 120 -5.64 -0.70 16.70
CA SER A 120 -4.82 -0.79 15.48
C SER A 120 -5.55 -0.21 14.27
N VAL A 121 -6.83 -0.53 14.08
CA VAL A 121 -7.62 0.04 12.98
C VAL A 121 -7.72 1.56 13.10
N ARG A 122 -7.99 2.09 14.30
CA ARG A 122 -8.03 3.55 14.51
C ARG A 122 -6.68 4.22 14.28
N LYS A 123 -5.57 3.57 14.68
CA LYS A 123 -4.21 4.06 14.43
C LYS A 123 -3.98 4.22 12.93
N GLY A 124 -4.19 3.16 12.14
CA GLY A 124 -4.01 3.21 10.70
C GLY A 124 -4.92 4.21 10.00
N LEU A 125 -6.22 4.27 10.37
CA LEU A 125 -7.15 5.27 9.82
C LEU A 125 -6.75 6.70 10.17
N THR A 126 -6.17 6.93 11.36
CA THR A 126 -5.68 8.25 11.75
C THR A 126 -4.46 8.63 10.91
N GLN A 127 -3.52 7.72 10.73
CA GLN A 127 -2.33 7.91 9.91
C GLN A 127 -2.69 8.23 8.44
N ILE A 128 -3.62 7.49 7.85
CA ILE A 128 -4.15 7.78 6.50
C ILE A 128 -4.76 9.20 6.42
N ARG A 129 -5.52 9.62 7.42
CA ARG A 129 -6.10 10.98 7.45
C ARG A 129 -5.03 12.07 7.58
N ASP A 130 -3.99 11.81 8.36
CA ASP A 130 -2.87 12.73 8.52
C ASP A 130 -2.05 12.85 7.23
N TRP A 131 -1.80 11.73 6.54
CA TRP A 131 -1.17 11.74 5.22
C TRP A 131 -1.97 12.53 4.19
N LYS A 132 -3.29 12.33 4.16
CA LYS A 132 -4.16 13.07 3.24
C LYS A 132 -4.07 14.57 3.48
N ARG A 133 -4.17 15.01 4.74
CA ARG A 133 -4.04 16.42 5.11
C ARG A 133 -2.66 16.98 4.72
N TRP A 134 -1.61 16.21 5.01
CA TRP A 134 -0.25 16.59 4.65
C TRP A 134 -0.08 16.72 3.13
N MET A 135 -0.61 15.79 2.35
CA MET A 135 -0.58 15.82 0.89
C MET A 135 -1.37 16.99 0.30
N ASP A 136 -2.49 17.40 0.91
CA ASP A 136 -3.26 18.56 0.46
C ASP A 136 -2.39 19.84 0.49
N ASP A 137 -1.50 19.97 1.48
CA ASP A 137 -0.64 21.14 1.67
C ASP A 137 0.73 21.01 0.95
N HIS A 138 1.26 19.80 0.79
CA HIS A 138 2.66 19.58 0.39
C HIS A 138 2.82 18.74 -0.88
N ARG A 139 1.79 18.62 -1.69
CA ARG A 139 1.77 17.75 -2.86
C ARG A 139 2.92 17.99 -3.84
N ILE A 140 3.20 19.24 -4.18
CA ILE A 140 4.28 19.59 -5.11
C ILE A 140 5.62 19.15 -4.53
N TYR A 141 5.87 19.48 -3.26
CA TYR A 141 7.07 19.06 -2.56
C TYR A 141 7.21 17.52 -2.51
N PHE A 142 6.10 16.80 -2.29
CA PHE A 142 6.11 15.34 -2.28
C PHE A 142 6.60 14.76 -3.61
N PHE A 143 6.01 15.18 -4.72
CA PHE A 143 6.40 14.67 -6.02
C PHE A 143 7.81 15.07 -6.42
N ASP A 144 8.24 16.26 -6.08
CA ASP A 144 9.63 16.70 -6.29
C ASP A 144 10.62 15.85 -5.49
N SER A 145 10.34 15.60 -4.22
CA SER A 145 11.19 14.79 -3.35
C SER A 145 11.29 13.32 -3.77
N CYS A 146 10.26 12.80 -4.44
CA CYS A 146 10.24 11.45 -5.02
C CYS A 146 10.95 11.37 -6.38
N GLY A 147 11.36 12.50 -6.98
CA GLY A 147 11.85 12.55 -8.36
C GLY A 147 10.75 12.38 -9.41
N LEU A 148 9.51 12.67 -9.05
CA LEU A 148 8.32 12.55 -9.90
C LEU A 148 7.77 13.90 -10.38
N THR A 149 8.62 14.95 -10.41
CA THR A 149 8.23 16.33 -10.76
C THR A 149 7.45 16.40 -12.07
N GLU A 150 7.93 15.69 -13.11
CA GLU A 150 7.33 15.74 -14.44
C GLU A 150 5.89 15.22 -14.48
N ILE A 151 5.61 14.13 -13.75
CA ILE A 151 4.28 13.50 -13.76
C ILE A 151 3.41 13.94 -12.58
N GLY A 152 4.02 14.38 -11.48
CA GLY A 152 3.31 14.74 -10.26
C GLY A 152 2.29 15.84 -10.45
N ASN A 153 2.59 16.81 -11.31
CA ASN A 153 1.66 17.89 -11.67
C ASN A 153 0.47 17.39 -12.51
N SER A 154 0.62 16.29 -13.23
CA SER A 154 -0.44 15.69 -14.03
C SER A 154 -1.31 14.70 -13.26
N ILE A 155 -0.87 14.21 -12.09
CA ILE A 155 -1.67 13.32 -11.25
C ILE A 155 -2.77 14.16 -10.59
N PRO A 156 -4.06 13.95 -10.87
CA PRO A 156 -5.11 14.70 -10.22
C PRO A 156 -5.28 14.29 -8.74
N SER A 157 -5.94 15.11 -7.93
CA SER A 157 -6.15 14.78 -6.50
C SER A 157 -6.89 13.46 -6.30
N TRP A 158 -7.81 13.12 -7.20
CA TRP A 158 -8.51 11.84 -7.19
C TRP A 158 -7.66 10.65 -7.67
N GLY A 159 -6.48 10.90 -8.26
CA GLY A 159 -5.50 9.89 -8.65
C GLY A 159 -4.51 9.54 -7.53
N ILE A 160 -4.70 10.08 -6.34
CA ILE A 160 -3.92 9.78 -5.14
C ILE A 160 -4.81 8.97 -4.20
N TYR A 161 -4.53 7.68 -4.09
CA TYR A 161 -5.26 6.75 -3.24
C TYR A 161 -4.49 6.50 -1.95
N TYR A 162 -5.25 6.15 -0.91
CA TYR A 162 -4.73 5.81 0.41
C TYR A 162 -5.31 4.45 0.81
N CYS A 163 -4.47 3.48 1.07
CA CYS A 163 -4.87 2.11 1.36
C CYS A 163 -4.39 1.70 2.75
N LEU A 164 -5.31 1.29 3.60
CA LEU A 164 -4.99 0.64 4.87
C LEU A 164 -5.20 -0.86 4.73
N VAL A 165 -4.13 -1.62 4.95
CA VAL A 165 -4.17 -3.09 5.01
C VAL A 165 -4.11 -3.47 6.48
N VAL A 166 -5.22 -3.95 7.02
CA VAL A 166 -5.35 -4.26 8.44
C VAL A 166 -6.30 -5.45 8.64
N SER A 167 -6.03 -6.25 9.67
CA SER A 167 -6.86 -7.40 10.02
C SER A 167 -6.93 -8.47 8.91
N ARG A 168 -7.78 -9.44 9.08
CA ARG A 168 -8.03 -10.54 8.13
C ARG A 168 -9.53 -10.78 8.02
N ARG A 169 -9.98 -11.28 6.87
CA ARG A 169 -11.41 -11.56 6.64
C ARG A 169 -12.06 -12.41 7.74
N ASN A 170 -11.32 -13.41 8.27
CA ASN A 170 -11.84 -14.25 9.37
C ASN A 170 -11.91 -13.54 10.74
N ARG A 171 -11.34 -12.32 10.84
CA ARG A 171 -11.41 -11.43 12.00
C ARG A 171 -12.43 -10.30 11.81
N MET A 172 -13.06 -10.22 10.63
CA MET A 172 -14.17 -9.30 10.39
C MET A 172 -15.42 -9.91 10.99
N ASN A 173 -15.95 -9.28 12.01
CA ASN A 173 -17.22 -9.67 12.62
C ASN A 173 -18.41 -9.15 11.80
N GLU A 174 -19.64 -9.62 12.08
CA GLU A 174 -20.84 -9.22 11.34
C GLU A 174 -21.04 -7.70 11.29
N ALA A 175 -20.66 -6.98 12.35
CA ALA A 175 -20.76 -5.52 12.41
C ALA A 175 -19.74 -4.81 11.45
N ALA A 176 -18.66 -5.46 11.08
CA ALA A 176 -17.69 -4.94 10.11
C ALA A 176 -18.16 -5.14 8.65
N ASN A 177 -18.99 -6.16 8.40
CA ASN A 177 -19.50 -6.46 7.06
C ASN A 177 -20.67 -5.56 6.62
N GLN A 178 -21.11 -4.61 7.46
CA GLN A 178 -22.21 -3.68 7.17
C GLN A 178 -21.73 -2.29 6.70
N LEU A 179 -20.45 -2.17 6.36
CA LEU A 179 -19.83 -0.99 5.73
C LEU A 179 -19.67 -1.22 4.24
#